data_8d929faec1dd50fe37144d74c0ca161f
#
_entry.id   8d929faec1dd50fe37144d74c0ca161f
#
_cell.length_a   1.000
_cell.length_b   1.000
_cell.length_c   1.000
_cell.angle_alpha   90.00
_cell.angle_beta   90.00
_cell.angle_gamma   90.00
#
_symmetry.space_group_name_H-M   'P 1'
#
loop_
_entity.id
_entity.type
_entity.pdbx_description
1 polymer ?
#
loop_
_entity_poly.entity_id
_entity_poly.type
_entity_poly.pdbx_seq_one_letter_code
_entity_poly.pdbx_strand_id
1 'polypeptide(L)'
;IAKFLLDFYLKTKSGYLLRAVGDNDNLVTALAKDKGNVKILGLAISNGLVALSGCVFAQEQKVFDISTGTGSMVIGLASVIIGTSLFKKLTFVKTTTAVIIGSILYKGCVAIAIRFFDPQSMKLITAVLFLVILVISMERKQKAKGMAAGQKGGNNA
;
A
#
# COMPACT_ATOMS: atom_id res chain seq x y z
N ILE A 1 -17.42 5.05 -4.21
CA ILE A 1 -17.39 5.32 -5.68
C ILE A 1 -15.98 5.04 -6.22
N ALA A 2 -14.91 5.72 -5.76
CA ALA A 2 -13.54 5.55 -6.26
C ALA A 2 -13.05 4.08 -6.23
N LYS A 3 -13.37 3.34 -5.16
CA LYS A 3 -13.05 1.92 -5.05
C LYS A 3 -13.70 1.08 -6.16
N PHE A 4 -14.98 1.32 -6.47
CA PHE A 4 -15.68 0.58 -7.51
C PHE A 4 -15.10 0.85 -8.89
N LEU A 5 -14.77 2.11 -9.17
CA LEU A 5 -14.11 2.52 -10.42
C LEU A 5 -12.72 1.86 -10.55
N LEU A 6 -11.94 1.85 -9.47
CA LEU A 6 -10.63 1.21 -9.46
C LEU A 6 -10.73 -0.32 -9.63
N ASP A 7 -11.65 -0.98 -8.94
CA ASP A 7 -11.87 -2.42 -9.06
C ASP A 7 -12.37 -2.80 -10.47
N PHE A 8 -13.19 -1.95 -11.08
CA PHE A 8 -13.65 -2.13 -12.45
C PHE A 8 -12.49 -1.97 -13.44
N TYR A 9 -11.68 -0.91 -13.27
CA TYR A 9 -10.50 -0.68 -14.11
C TYR A 9 -9.49 -1.84 -14.00
N LEU A 10 -9.22 -2.34 -12.80
CA LEU A 10 -8.31 -3.46 -12.59
C LEU A 10 -8.79 -4.79 -13.22
N LYS A 11 -10.06 -4.89 -13.57
CA LYS A 11 -10.62 -6.03 -14.33
C LYS A 11 -10.45 -5.88 -15.84
N THR A 12 -10.04 -4.73 -16.35
CA THR A 12 -9.77 -4.52 -17.79
C THR A 12 -8.42 -5.12 -18.17
N LYS A 13 -8.21 -5.32 -19.47
CA LYS A 13 -6.93 -5.81 -20.02
C LYS A 13 -5.74 -4.94 -19.57
N SER A 14 -5.94 -3.61 -19.53
CA SER A 14 -4.92 -2.67 -19.05
C SER A 14 -4.63 -2.83 -17.56
N GLY A 15 -5.63 -3.08 -16.73
CA GLY A 15 -5.46 -3.33 -15.30
C GLY A 15 -4.71 -4.63 -15.00
N TYR A 16 -4.96 -5.70 -15.76
CA TYR A 16 -4.20 -6.94 -15.66
C TYR A 16 -2.73 -6.73 -16.04
N LEU A 17 -2.45 -5.98 -17.11
CA LEU A 17 -1.09 -5.64 -17.52
C LEU A 17 -0.37 -4.80 -16.44
N LEU A 18 -1.05 -3.83 -15.87
CA LEU A 18 -0.49 -3.00 -14.80
C LEU A 18 -0.10 -3.84 -13.58
N ARG A 19 -0.92 -4.80 -13.22
CA ARG A 19 -0.66 -5.73 -12.12
C ARG A 19 0.50 -6.68 -12.44
N ALA A 20 0.56 -7.18 -13.67
CA ALA A 20 1.65 -8.04 -14.14
C ALA A 20 3.01 -7.31 -14.14
N VAL A 21 3.04 -6.04 -14.56
CA VAL A 21 4.25 -5.18 -14.49
C VAL A 21 4.70 -4.97 -13.05
N GLY A 22 3.76 -4.84 -12.11
CA GLY A 22 4.07 -4.69 -10.68
C GLY A 22 4.60 -5.96 -10.03
N ASP A 23 4.21 -7.14 -10.53
CA ASP A 23 4.59 -8.43 -9.96
C ASP A 23 5.90 -8.95 -10.58
N ASN A 24 6.05 -8.87 -11.90
CA ASN A 24 7.27 -9.29 -12.61
C ASN A 24 7.52 -8.49 -13.89
N ASP A 25 8.44 -7.55 -13.81
CA ASP A 25 8.78 -6.61 -14.90
C ASP A 25 9.35 -7.32 -16.15
N ASN A 26 10.07 -8.44 -15.95
CA ASN A 26 10.71 -9.20 -17.02
C ASN A 26 9.71 -10.00 -17.88
N LEU A 27 8.61 -10.45 -17.27
CA LEU A 27 7.60 -11.27 -17.95
C LEU A 27 6.80 -10.42 -18.94
N VAL A 28 6.54 -9.15 -18.63
CA VAL A 28 5.82 -8.24 -19.52
C VAL A 28 6.66 -7.83 -20.74
N THR A 29 7.98 -7.78 -20.59
CA THR A 29 8.91 -7.51 -21.70
C THR A 29 8.91 -8.65 -22.71
N ALA A 30 8.84 -9.89 -22.21
CA ALA A 30 8.76 -11.08 -23.06
C ALA A 30 7.49 -11.13 -23.90
N LEU A 31 6.42 -10.45 -23.48
CA LEU A 31 5.13 -10.32 -24.21
C LEU A 31 5.11 -9.17 -25.21
N ALA A 32 6.25 -8.57 -25.56
CA ALA A 32 6.41 -7.50 -26.54
C ALA A 32 5.51 -6.27 -26.31
N LYS A 33 5.16 -5.98 -25.05
CA LYS A 33 4.36 -4.81 -24.69
C LYS A 33 5.25 -3.75 -24.05
N ASP A 34 5.12 -2.49 -24.49
CA ASP A 34 5.85 -1.34 -23.95
C ASP A 34 5.54 -1.14 -22.47
N LYS A 35 6.51 -1.49 -21.62
CA LYS A 35 6.44 -1.29 -20.15
C LYS A 35 6.24 0.19 -19.79
N GLY A 36 6.86 1.09 -20.56
CA GLY A 36 6.81 2.53 -20.32
C GLY A 36 5.39 3.06 -20.31
N ASN A 37 4.63 2.76 -21.34
CA ASN A 37 3.25 3.23 -21.48
C ASN A 37 2.33 2.69 -20.37
N VAL A 38 2.52 1.44 -19.94
CA VAL A 38 1.75 0.85 -18.84
C VAL A 38 2.08 1.51 -17.50
N LYS A 39 3.36 1.80 -17.24
CA LYS A 39 3.81 2.52 -16.02
C LYS A 39 3.28 3.95 -15.99
N ILE A 40 3.35 4.67 -17.10
CA ILE A 40 2.83 6.05 -17.21
C ILE A 40 1.33 6.06 -16.93
N LEU A 41 0.57 5.13 -17.51
CA LEU A 41 -0.87 5.03 -17.27
C LEU A 41 -1.19 4.75 -15.79
N GLY A 42 -0.45 3.85 -15.17
CA GLY A 42 -0.60 3.56 -13.75
C GLY A 42 -0.30 4.75 -12.85
N LEU A 43 0.77 5.49 -13.15
CA LEU A 43 1.13 6.72 -12.46
C LEU A 43 0.07 7.82 -12.65
N ALA A 44 -0.46 7.98 -13.85
CA ALA A 44 -1.50 8.97 -14.14
C ALA A 44 -2.77 8.70 -13.33
N ILE A 45 -3.22 7.44 -13.27
CA ILE A 45 -4.39 7.05 -12.47
C ILE A 45 -4.13 7.25 -10.98
N SER A 46 -2.96 6.85 -10.49
CA SER A 46 -2.58 7.05 -9.08
C SER A 46 -2.58 8.52 -8.70
N ASN A 47 -1.95 9.37 -9.51
CA ASN A 47 -1.91 10.82 -9.27
C ASN A 47 -3.30 11.45 -9.32
N GLY A 48 -4.15 11.01 -10.24
CA GLY A 48 -5.55 11.44 -10.30
C GLY A 48 -6.34 11.11 -9.01
N LEU A 49 -6.16 9.90 -8.48
CA LEU A 49 -6.79 9.49 -7.22
C LEU A 49 -6.25 10.27 -6.02
N VAL A 50 -4.94 10.53 -5.99
CA VAL A 50 -4.31 11.35 -4.94
C VAL A 50 -4.84 12.79 -5.00
N ALA A 51 -4.95 13.38 -6.18
CA ALA A 51 -5.49 14.72 -6.37
C ALA A 51 -6.95 14.82 -5.86
N LEU A 52 -7.79 13.84 -6.22
CA LEU A 52 -9.17 13.77 -5.73
C LEU A 52 -9.24 13.65 -4.20
N SER A 53 -8.39 12.80 -3.62
CA SER A 53 -8.29 12.64 -2.17
C SER A 53 -7.85 13.94 -1.49
N GLY A 54 -6.85 14.62 -2.07
CA GLY A 54 -6.36 15.90 -1.57
C GLY A 54 -7.40 17.01 -1.62
N CYS A 55 -8.18 17.08 -2.70
CA CYS A 55 -9.30 18.04 -2.82
C CYS A 55 -10.36 17.82 -1.74
N VAL A 56 -10.79 16.57 -1.52
CA VAL A 56 -11.78 16.24 -0.48
C VAL A 56 -11.24 16.56 0.91
N PHE A 57 -9.98 16.24 1.17
CA PHE A 57 -9.34 16.53 2.45
C PHE A 57 -9.21 18.04 2.70
N ALA A 58 -8.82 18.82 1.69
CA ALA A 58 -8.73 20.27 1.80
C ALA A 58 -10.10 20.93 2.04
N GLN A 59 -11.16 20.38 1.45
CA GLN A 59 -12.53 20.86 1.69
C GLN A 59 -13.02 20.57 3.11
N GLU A 60 -12.65 19.40 3.65
CA GLU A 60 -13.00 19.02 5.03
C GLU A 60 -12.28 19.89 6.06
N GLN A 61 -10.97 20.07 5.89
CA GLN A 61 -10.14 20.79 6.84
C GLN A 61 -10.23 22.32 6.70
N LYS A 62 -10.73 22.82 5.58
CA LYS A 62 -10.76 24.25 5.21
C LYS A 62 -9.39 24.95 5.27
N VAL A 63 -8.32 24.19 5.41
CA VAL A 63 -6.92 24.65 5.46
C VAL A 63 -6.07 23.71 4.60
N PHE A 64 -5.16 24.30 3.85
CA PHE A 64 -4.16 23.55 3.10
C PHE A 64 -2.77 23.91 3.63
N ASP A 65 -2.08 22.93 4.18
CA ASP A 65 -0.69 23.04 4.64
C ASP A 65 0.18 22.02 3.92
N ILE A 66 1.30 22.50 3.39
CA ILE A 66 2.29 21.68 2.67
C ILE A 66 2.86 20.59 3.59
N SER A 67 3.02 20.86 4.88
CA SER A 67 3.52 19.89 5.85
C SER A 67 2.59 18.69 6.04
N THR A 68 1.29 18.89 5.85
CA THR A 68 0.29 17.81 5.86
C THR A 68 0.49 16.84 4.69
N GLY A 69 0.91 17.32 3.53
CA GLY A 69 1.22 16.51 2.35
C GLY A 69 2.35 15.51 2.60
N THR A 70 3.45 15.97 3.18
CA THR A 70 4.61 15.12 3.50
C THR A 70 4.29 14.08 4.56
N GLY A 71 3.52 14.44 5.60
CA GLY A 71 3.05 13.50 6.63
C GLY A 71 2.09 12.44 6.08
N SER A 72 1.20 12.82 5.15
CA SER A 72 0.23 11.88 4.57
C SER A 72 0.90 10.80 3.70
N MET A 73 2.06 11.08 3.12
CA MET A 73 2.84 10.11 2.35
C MET A 73 3.32 8.95 3.22
N VAL A 74 3.84 9.25 4.42
CA VAL A 74 4.26 8.24 5.40
C VAL A 74 3.07 7.40 5.87
N ILE A 75 1.94 8.06 6.16
CA ILE A 75 0.69 7.40 6.56
C ILE A 75 0.18 6.47 5.45
N GLY A 76 0.24 6.93 4.20
CA GLY A 76 -0.15 6.13 3.04
C GLY A 76 0.70 4.88 2.89
N LEU A 77 2.02 4.99 2.96
CA LEU A 77 2.94 3.85 2.89
C LEU A 77 2.72 2.87 4.03
N ALA A 78 2.59 3.36 5.27
CA ALA A 78 2.29 2.52 6.43
C ALA A 78 0.99 1.74 6.25
N SER A 79 -0.06 2.39 5.79
CA SER A 79 -1.37 1.77 5.55
C SER A 79 -1.31 0.65 4.50
N VAL A 80 -0.56 0.87 3.41
CA VAL A 80 -0.35 -0.14 2.36
C VAL A 80 0.46 -1.32 2.88
N ILE A 81 1.53 -1.08 3.65
CA ILE A 81 2.37 -2.12 4.23
C ILE A 81 1.55 -2.98 5.21
N ILE A 82 0.77 -2.36 6.09
CA ILE A 82 -0.12 -3.08 7.01
C ILE A 82 -1.14 -3.90 6.24
N GLY A 83 -1.85 -3.26 5.30
CA GLY A 83 -2.88 -3.92 4.51
C GLY A 83 -2.34 -5.13 3.75
N THR A 84 -1.23 -4.95 3.05
CA THR A 84 -0.63 -6.04 2.26
C THR A 84 0.00 -7.12 3.14
N SER A 85 0.61 -6.78 4.28
CA SER A 85 1.25 -7.76 5.17
C SER A 85 0.24 -8.61 5.94
N LEU A 86 -0.85 -8.00 6.43
CA LEU A 86 -1.89 -8.71 7.17
C LEU A 86 -2.70 -9.64 6.27
N PHE A 87 -3.05 -9.18 5.09
CA PHE A 87 -3.95 -9.91 4.18
C PHE A 87 -3.24 -10.77 3.14
N LYS A 88 -1.90 -10.82 3.14
CA LYS A 88 -1.12 -11.64 2.20
C LYS A 88 -1.46 -13.15 2.27
N LYS A 89 -1.92 -13.64 3.43
CA LYS A 89 -2.36 -15.02 3.62
C LYS A 89 -3.82 -15.28 3.23
N LEU A 90 -4.61 -14.24 3.07
CA LEU A 90 -6.01 -14.36 2.71
C LEU A 90 -6.19 -14.16 1.21
N THR A 91 -6.16 -15.24 0.47
CA THR A 91 -6.37 -15.28 -0.99
C THR A 91 -7.75 -14.74 -1.41
N PHE A 92 -8.67 -14.60 -0.46
CA PHE A 92 -10.06 -14.18 -0.69
C PHE A 92 -10.24 -12.66 -0.74
N VAL A 93 -9.30 -11.85 -0.23
CA VAL A 93 -9.45 -10.40 -0.13
C VAL A 93 -8.70 -9.73 -1.27
N LYS A 94 -9.41 -8.95 -2.08
CA LYS A 94 -8.79 -8.11 -3.12
C LYS A 94 -7.79 -7.14 -2.48
N THR A 95 -6.65 -6.96 -3.10
CA THR A 95 -5.59 -6.05 -2.64
C THR A 95 -6.12 -4.65 -2.29
N THR A 96 -7.06 -4.13 -3.08
CA THR A 96 -7.71 -2.84 -2.84
C THR A 96 -8.48 -2.80 -1.52
N THR A 97 -9.19 -3.87 -1.18
CA THR A 97 -9.91 -3.98 0.10
C THR A 97 -8.94 -4.11 1.27
N ALA A 98 -7.86 -4.87 1.09
CA ALA A 98 -6.81 -5.01 2.10
C ALA A 98 -6.16 -3.68 2.47
N VAL A 99 -5.89 -2.82 1.49
CA VAL A 99 -5.33 -1.48 1.72
C VAL A 99 -6.31 -0.58 2.48
N ILE A 100 -7.60 -0.63 2.14
CA ILE A 100 -8.64 0.16 2.85
C ILE A 100 -8.74 -0.26 4.32
N ILE A 101 -8.79 -1.56 4.59
CA ILE A 101 -8.82 -2.09 5.96
C ILE A 101 -7.51 -1.74 6.69
N GLY A 102 -6.36 -1.84 6.01
CA GLY A 102 -5.06 -1.43 6.56
C GLY A 102 -5.03 0.04 6.96
N SER A 103 -5.63 0.93 6.16
CA SER A 103 -5.71 2.35 6.50
C SER A 103 -6.64 2.64 7.68
N ILE A 104 -7.74 1.92 7.81
CA ILE A 104 -8.65 2.04 8.97
C ILE A 104 -7.93 1.56 10.24
N LEU A 105 -7.25 0.42 10.19
CA LEU A 105 -6.48 -0.11 11.31
C LEU A 105 -5.37 0.86 11.73
N TYR A 106 -4.63 1.41 10.77
CA TYR A 106 -3.59 2.38 11.06
C TYR A 106 -4.15 3.63 11.73
N LYS A 107 -5.22 4.20 11.19
CA LYS A 107 -5.90 5.36 11.80
C LYS A 107 -6.41 5.04 13.21
N GLY A 108 -6.93 3.84 13.43
CA GLY A 108 -7.35 3.36 14.75
C GLY A 108 -6.18 3.28 15.73
N CYS A 109 -5.04 2.73 15.34
CA CYS A 109 -3.82 2.69 16.17
C CYS A 109 -3.33 4.09 16.51
N VAL A 110 -3.32 4.99 15.54
CA VAL A 110 -2.92 6.40 15.76
C VAL A 110 -3.91 7.09 16.72
N ALA A 111 -5.22 6.88 16.56
CA ALA A 111 -6.23 7.46 17.45
C ALA A 111 -6.08 6.99 18.90
N ILE A 112 -5.73 5.73 19.11
CA ILE A 112 -5.44 5.19 20.44
C ILE A 112 -4.15 5.80 20.99
N ALA A 113 -3.11 5.91 20.16
CA ALA A 113 -1.83 6.49 20.56
C ALA A 113 -1.98 7.95 21.02
N ILE A 114 -2.79 8.75 20.33
CA ILE A 114 -3.09 10.15 20.68
C ILE A 114 -3.76 10.24 22.06
N ARG A 115 -4.57 9.27 22.43
CA ARG A 115 -5.27 9.26 23.72
C ARG A 115 -4.32 9.02 24.92
N PHE A 116 -3.19 8.35 24.67
CA PHE A 116 -2.20 8.04 25.69
C PHE A 116 -1.01 8.99 25.72
N PHE A 117 -0.78 9.73 24.65
CA PHE A 117 0.39 10.62 24.49
C PHE A 117 -0.03 12.03 24.12
N ASP A 118 0.77 13.02 24.52
CA ASP A 118 0.56 14.43 24.22
C ASP A 118 0.60 14.72 22.70
N PRO A 119 -0.26 15.65 22.21
CA PRO A 119 -0.33 16.02 20.79
C PRO A 119 0.99 16.53 20.20
N GLN A 120 1.89 17.07 21.02
CA GLN A 120 3.20 17.57 20.56
C GLN A 120 4.12 16.45 20.06
N SER A 121 3.94 15.23 20.58
CA SER A 121 4.73 14.05 20.20
C SER A 121 4.18 13.28 18.99
N MET A 122 3.12 13.79 18.34
CA MET A 122 2.44 13.11 17.23
C MET A 122 3.36 12.70 16.09
N LYS A 123 4.31 13.56 15.72
CA LYS A 123 5.27 13.28 14.65
C LYS A 123 6.21 12.13 15.02
N LEU A 124 6.67 12.10 16.27
CA LEU A 124 7.52 11.02 16.78
C LEU A 124 6.75 9.70 16.90
N ILE A 125 5.52 9.74 17.41
CA ILE A 125 4.66 8.55 17.56
C ILE A 125 4.38 7.93 16.18
N THR A 126 4.04 8.76 15.20
CA THR A 126 3.79 8.30 13.82
C THR A 126 5.05 7.67 13.21
N ALA A 127 6.23 8.25 13.42
CA ALA A 127 7.51 7.72 12.94
C ALA A 127 7.86 6.38 13.61
N VAL A 128 7.72 6.30 14.94
CA VAL A 128 7.97 5.06 15.69
C VAL A 128 7.00 3.96 15.29
N LEU A 129 5.72 4.29 15.13
CA LEU A 129 4.68 3.35 14.71
C LEU A 129 5.00 2.82 13.30
N PHE A 130 5.45 3.69 12.38
CA PHE A 130 5.89 3.29 11.05
C PHE A 130 7.09 2.34 11.10
N LEU A 131 8.11 2.65 11.92
CA LEU A 131 9.29 1.79 12.10
C LEU A 131 8.91 0.41 12.65
N VAL A 132 8.08 0.36 13.68
CA VAL A 132 7.61 -0.91 14.27
C VAL A 132 6.88 -1.76 13.22
N ILE A 133 5.99 -1.16 12.45
CA ILE A 133 5.26 -1.85 11.39
C ILE A 133 6.21 -2.36 10.32
N LEU A 134 7.21 -1.56 9.94
CA LEU A 134 8.20 -1.92 8.93
C LEU A 134 9.04 -3.11 9.39
N VAL A 135 9.51 -3.11 10.64
CA VAL A 135 10.28 -4.22 11.23
C VAL A 135 9.44 -5.49 11.26
N ILE A 136 8.20 -5.44 11.76
CA ILE A 136 7.30 -6.60 11.80
C ILE A 136 7.02 -7.13 10.38
N SER A 137 6.85 -6.23 9.41
CA SER A 137 6.64 -6.60 8.01
C SER A 137 7.87 -7.28 7.39
N MET A 138 9.07 -6.81 7.73
CA MET A 138 10.33 -7.40 7.26
C MET A 138 10.58 -8.78 7.87
N GLU A 139 10.38 -8.97 9.16
CA GLU A 139 10.53 -10.26 9.82
C GLU A 139 9.58 -11.32 9.23
N ARG A 140 8.34 -10.94 8.97
CA ARG A 140 7.38 -11.85 8.29
C ARG A 140 7.83 -12.24 6.89
N LYS A 141 8.49 -11.32 6.17
CA LYS A 141 9.01 -11.57 4.82
C LYS A 141 10.22 -12.51 4.83
N GLN A 142 11.09 -12.41 5.85
CA GLN A 142 12.24 -13.31 6.02
C GLN A 142 11.80 -14.72 6.41
N LYS A 143 10.84 -14.87 7.34
CA LYS A 143 10.29 -16.20 7.70
C LYS A 143 9.62 -16.88 6.50
N ALA A 144 8.92 -16.15 5.65
CA ALA A 144 8.32 -16.70 4.44
C ALA A 144 9.37 -17.16 3.41
N LYS A 145 10.50 -16.46 3.28
CA LYS A 145 11.63 -16.88 2.42
C LYS A 145 12.37 -18.09 2.98
N GLY A 146 12.58 -18.16 4.29
CA GLY A 146 13.22 -19.29 4.95
C GLY A 146 12.43 -20.59 4.79
N MET A 147 11.11 -20.54 4.90
CA MET A 147 10.25 -21.72 4.67
C MET A 147 10.26 -22.18 3.20
N ALA A 148 10.32 -21.25 2.25
CA ALA A 148 10.39 -21.59 0.82
C ALA A 148 11.76 -22.18 0.41
N ALA A 149 12.84 -21.78 1.07
CA ALA A 149 14.18 -22.31 0.84
C ALA A 149 14.35 -23.73 1.45
N GLY A 150 13.75 -23.96 2.63
CA GLY A 150 13.77 -25.28 3.27
C GLY A 150 13.00 -26.36 2.50
N GLN A 151 11.93 -25.98 1.80
CA GLN A 151 11.15 -26.91 0.98
C GLN A 151 11.84 -27.31 -0.33
N LYS A 152 12.74 -26.46 -0.84
CA LYS A 152 13.55 -26.80 -2.05
C LYS A 152 14.76 -27.69 -1.76
N GLY A 153 15.26 -27.69 -0.51
CA GLY A 153 16.38 -28.55 -0.11
C GLY A 153 16.01 -30.01 0.21
N GLY A 154 14.72 -30.26 0.52
CA GLY A 154 14.22 -31.59 0.89
C GLY A 154 13.80 -32.49 -0.27
N ASN A 155 13.82 -32.02 -1.51
CA ASN A 155 13.37 -32.80 -2.67
C ASN A 155 14.50 -33.29 -3.57
N ASN A 156 15.75 -33.14 -3.13
CA ASN A 156 16.96 -33.58 -3.84
C ASN A 156 17.83 -34.58 -3.01
N ALA A 157 17.22 -35.30 -2.08
CA ALA A 157 17.84 -36.39 -1.33
C ALA A 157 17.11 -37.71 -1.61
#